data_dc3863c33a67b2829891731c409f098c
#
_entry.id   dc3863c33a67b2829891731c409f098c
#
_cell.length_a   1.000
_cell.length_b   1.000
_cell.length_c   1.000
_cell.angle_alpha   90.00
_cell.angle_beta   90.00
_cell.angle_gamma   90.00
#
_symmetry.space_group_name_H-M   'P 1'
#
loop_
_entity.id
_entity.type
_entity.pdbx_description
1 polymer ?
#
loop_
_entity_poly.entity_id
_entity_poly.type
_entity_poly.pdbx_seq_one_letter_code
_entity_poly.pdbx_strand_id
1 'polypeptide(L)'
;MREARTDTEKIIDKALYLSLLDMVADVKGNIIGDRIKCMKLAFLVEYPMFEKRIKGFNCVFFRYDRGPISKNIYSIWFDLEKAGYIRIRNKNSIELTEEGHELAHEFIHDVLDTDANRFFFDAMKEVSHKYGCLDSISSVVYDMEVFAIELNKRMKIKNVPKGITFTLALDDADARNAISVSRSWLETLAIALNPANKLSVDKGLDDLRNNRVIPHKKVWASV
;
A
#
# COMPACT_ATOMS: atom_id res chain seq x y z
N MET A 1 9.81 14.63 -10.76
CA MET A 1 8.53 14.14 -10.18
C MET A 1 7.56 13.83 -11.31
N ARG A 2 6.79 12.76 -11.24
CA ARG A 2 5.93 12.26 -12.32
C ARG A 2 4.58 11.77 -11.77
N GLU A 3 3.58 11.66 -12.66
CA GLU A 3 2.25 11.14 -12.31
C GLU A 3 2.17 9.60 -12.45
N ALA A 4 2.99 9.00 -13.32
CA ALA A 4 2.99 7.56 -13.59
C ALA A 4 4.03 6.83 -12.74
N ARG A 5 3.63 5.69 -12.15
CA ARG A 5 4.48 4.77 -11.40
C ARG A 5 5.04 3.66 -12.30
N THR A 6 6.25 3.17 -12.02
CA THR A 6 6.77 1.93 -12.62
C THR A 6 6.03 0.70 -12.07
N ASP A 7 6.17 -0.45 -12.73
CA ASP A 7 5.55 -1.68 -12.23
C ASP A 7 6.17 -2.14 -10.91
N THR A 8 7.49 -1.95 -10.73
CA THR A 8 8.16 -2.21 -9.46
C THR A 8 7.61 -1.34 -8.32
N GLU A 9 7.40 -0.04 -8.57
CA GLU A 9 6.79 0.86 -7.58
C GLU A 9 5.36 0.45 -7.23
N LYS A 10 4.56 0.03 -8.21
CA LYS A 10 3.20 -0.47 -7.95
C LYS A 10 3.20 -1.70 -7.03
N ILE A 11 4.19 -2.59 -7.20
CA ILE A 11 4.35 -3.78 -6.36
C ILE A 11 4.76 -3.37 -4.94
N ILE A 12 5.76 -2.51 -4.80
CA ILE A 12 6.22 -1.99 -3.50
C ILE A 12 5.08 -1.24 -2.79
N ASP A 13 4.35 -0.37 -3.49
CA ASP A 13 3.22 0.37 -2.93
C ASP A 13 2.13 -0.56 -2.36
N LYS A 14 1.85 -1.68 -3.02
CA LYS A 14 0.90 -2.69 -2.50
C LYS A 14 1.40 -3.35 -1.22
N ALA A 15 2.68 -3.73 -1.18
CA ALA A 15 3.30 -4.33 0.00
C ALA A 15 3.31 -3.35 1.18
N LEU A 16 3.73 -2.11 0.96
CA LEU A 16 3.71 -1.05 1.96
C LEU A 16 2.30 -0.76 2.46
N TYR A 17 1.32 -0.74 1.56
CA TYR A 17 -0.06 -0.50 1.94
C TYR A 17 -0.63 -1.65 2.78
N LEU A 18 -0.35 -2.89 2.40
CA LEU A 18 -0.74 -4.07 3.15
C LEU A 18 -0.11 -4.06 4.55
N SER A 19 1.18 -3.71 4.66
CA SER A 19 1.89 -3.55 5.94
C SER A 19 1.28 -2.45 6.82
N LEU A 20 0.85 -1.33 6.23
CA LEU A 20 0.15 -0.29 6.99
C LEU A 20 -1.17 -0.80 7.56
N LEU A 21 -1.94 -1.56 6.78
CA LEU A 21 -3.19 -2.17 7.26
C LEU A 21 -2.92 -3.15 8.39
N ASP A 22 -1.86 -3.94 8.29
CA ASP A 22 -1.44 -4.91 9.29
C ASP A 22 -1.08 -4.21 10.62
N MET A 23 -0.22 -3.20 10.58
CA MET A 23 0.12 -2.39 11.76
C MET A 23 -1.11 -1.72 12.40
N VAL A 24 -2.14 -1.39 11.62
CA VAL A 24 -3.41 -0.87 12.16
C VAL A 24 -4.25 -2.01 12.76
N ALA A 25 -4.21 -3.21 12.17
CA ALA A 25 -4.89 -4.39 12.70
C ALA A 25 -4.35 -4.78 14.08
N ASP A 26 -3.05 -4.67 14.32
CA ASP A 26 -2.41 -4.94 15.61
C ASP A 26 -2.98 -4.08 16.75
N VAL A 27 -3.38 -2.85 16.47
CA VAL A 27 -3.92 -1.93 17.49
C VAL A 27 -5.43 -1.90 17.56
N LYS A 28 -6.14 -2.34 16.52
CA LYS A 28 -7.59 -2.23 16.39
C LYS A 28 -8.31 -3.56 16.16
N GLY A 29 -7.62 -4.57 15.65
CA GLY A 29 -8.19 -5.81 15.12
C GLY A 29 -8.43 -5.74 13.61
N ASN A 30 -8.74 -6.89 13.01
CA ASN A 30 -8.72 -7.11 11.55
C ASN A 30 -9.67 -6.20 10.73
N ILE A 31 -10.69 -5.61 11.36
CA ILE A 31 -11.56 -4.60 10.70
C ILE A 31 -10.94 -3.23 10.88
N ILE A 32 -10.21 -2.79 9.86
CA ILE A 32 -9.41 -1.57 9.89
C ILE A 32 -10.29 -0.31 9.94
N GLY A 33 -11.33 -0.25 9.14
CA GLY A 33 -12.24 0.89 9.02
C GLY A 33 -12.78 1.05 7.62
N ASP A 34 -13.46 2.16 7.37
CA ASP A 34 -13.95 2.46 6.04
C ASP A 34 -12.82 2.90 5.08
N ARG A 35 -13.12 2.88 3.79
CA ARG A 35 -12.18 3.30 2.74
C ARG A 35 -11.66 4.73 2.93
N ILE A 36 -12.48 5.62 3.53
CA ILE A 36 -12.09 7.02 3.75
C ILE A 36 -11.00 7.08 4.82
N LYS A 37 -11.17 6.33 5.90
CA LYS A 37 -10.16 6.23 6.95
C LYS A 37 -8.86 5.63 6.40
N CYS A 38 -8.95 4.50 5.70
CA CYS A 38 -7.79 3.82 5.13
C CYS A 38 -7.03 4.71 4.12
N MET A 39 -7.75 5.49 3.30
CA MET A 39 -7.17 6.49 2.40
C MET A 39 -6.40 7.57 3.15
N LYS A 40 -6.95 8.05 4.26
CA LYS A 40 -6.32 9.10 5.07
C LYS A 40 -5.13 8.60 5.86
N LEU A 41 -5.13 7.34 6.33
CA LEU A 41 -3.97 6.73 6.96
C LEU A 41 -2.79 6.66 5.98
N ALA A 42 -3.03 6.21 4.74
CA ALA A 42 -1.99 6.22 3.71
C ALA A 42 -1.47 7.64 3.41
N PHE A 43 -2.35 8.63 3.35
CA PHE A 43 -1.95 10.03 3.17
C PHE A 43 -1.10 10.56 4.32
N LEU A 44 -1.43 10.21 5.56
CA LEU A 44 -0.68 10.64 6.75
C LEU A 44 0.75 10.04 6.79
N VAL A 45 0.97 8.88 6.19
CA VAL A 45 2.32 8.32 6.00
C VAL A 45 3.02 9.00 4.82
N GLU A 46 2.35 9.06 3.67
CA GLU A 46 2.95 9.51 2.41
C GLU A 46 3.32 10.98 2.42
N TYR A 47 2.43 11.87 2.87
CA TYR A 47 2.66 13.30 2.74
C TYR A 47 3.94 13.79 3.45
N PRO A 48 4.23 13.42 4.73
CA PRO A 48 5.48 13.78 5.37
C PRO A 48 6.73 13.17 4.71
N MET A 49 6.61 11.97 4.12
CA MET A 49 7.71 11.34 3.38
C MET A 49 7.99 12.10 2.08
N PHE A 50 6.95 12.44 1.33
CA PHE A 50 7.05 13.25 0.12
C PHE A 50 7.71 14.61 0.39
N GLU A 51 7.33 15.33 1.46
CA GLU A 51 7.96 16.60 1.82
C GLU A 51 9.47 16.45 2.13
N LYS A 52 9.86 15.34 2.74
CA LYS A 52 11.26 15.00 3.02
C LYS A 52 12.01 14.44 1.81
N ARG A 53 11.32 14.28 0.67
CA ARG A 53 11.83 13.62 -0.54
C ARG A 53 12.25 12.17 -0.27
N ILE A 54 11.49 11.46 0.51
CA ILE A 54 11.65 10.03 0.77
C ILE A 54 10.66 9.28 -0.14
N LYS A 55 11.21 8.41 -0.96
CA LYS A 55 10.44 7.58 -1.89
C LYS A 55 9.91 6.34 -1.15
N GLY A 56 8.65 6.41 -0.74
CA GLY A 56 7.93 5.31 -0.09
C GLY A 56 6.74 4.88 -0.93
N PHE A 57 5.52 5.26 -0.53
CA PHE A 57 4.38 5.20 -1.43
C PHE A 57 4.58 6.17 -2.58
N ASN A 58 4.39 5.71 -3.81
CA ASN A 58 4.49 6.57 -4.99
C ASN A 58 3.10 7.00 -5.46
N CYS A 59 2.22 7.29 -4.52
CA CYS A 59 0.83 7.61 -4.78
C CYS A 59 0.62 9.11 -4.97
N VAL A 60 -0.08 9.47 -6.03
CA VAL A 60 -0.53 10.85 -6.25
C VAL A 60 -1.77 11.10 -5.39
N PHE A 61 -1.67 12.02 -4.45
CA PHE A 61 -2.80 12.47 -3.64
C PHE A 61 -3.23 13.87 -4.06
N PHE A 62 -4.54 14.09 -4.13
CA PHE A 62 -5.14 15.37 -4.46
C PHE A 62 -6.37 15.65 -3.61
N ARG A 63 -6.79 16.93 -3.55
CA ARG A 63 -7.95 17.38 -2.80
C ARG A 63 -9.25 16.94 -3.46
N TYR A 64 -10.10 16.24 -2.71
CA TYR A 64 -11.45 15.88 -3.14
C TYR A 64 -12.46 16.19 -2.02
N ASP A 65 -13.74 15.82 -2.20
CA ASP A 65 -14.85 16.18 -1.31
C ASP A 65 -14.57 15.90 0.17
N ARG A 66 -14.06 14.71 0.46
CA ARG A 66 -13.81 14.24 1.83
C ARG A 66 -12.32 14.27 2.24
N GLY A 67 -11.55 15.17 1.65
CA GLY A 67 -10.12 15.35 1.93
C GLY A 67 -9.21 14.78 0.84
N PRO A 68 -7.98 14.37 1.19
CA PRO A 68 -7.05 13.76 0.25
C PRO A 68 -7.58 12.43 -0.28
N ILE A 69 -7.47 12.21 -1.58
CA ILE A 69 -7.71 10.92 -2.21
C ILE A 69 -6.60 10.61 -3.20
N SER A 70 -6.42 9.32 -3.49
CA SER A 70 -5.52 8.81 -4.52
C SER A 70 -6.21 7.74 -5.36
N LYS A 71 -6.19 7.90 -6.69
CA LYS A 71 -6.66 6.85 -7.60
C LYS A 71 -5.79 5.60 -7.51
N ASN A 72 -4.51 5.77 -7.17
CA ASN A 72 -3.58 4.68 -6.99
C ASN A 72 -3.99 3.74 -5.85
N ILE A 73 -4.48 4.29 -4.74
CA ILE A 73 -4.97 3.50 -3.60
C ILE A 73 -6.21 2.68 -3.97
N TYR A 74 -7.12 3.20 -4.81
CA TYR A 74 -8.27 2.41 -5.30
C TYR A 74 -7.80 1.21 -6.14
N SER A 75 -6.77 1.38 -6.98
CA SER A 75 -6.17 0.28 -7.73
C SER A 75 -5.53 -0.75 -6.80
N ILE A 76 -4.83 -0.29 -5.74
CA ILE A 76 -4.23 -1.17 -4.73
C ILE A 76 -5.32 -2.00 -4.04
N TRP A 77 -6.43 -1.40 -3.61
CA TRP A 77 -7.53 -2.14 -3.00
C TRP A 77 -8.11 -3.21 -3.92
N PHE A 78 -8.35 -2.85 -5.18
CA PHE A 78 -8.86 -3.80 -6.16
C PHE A 78 -7.93 -5.01 -6.33
N ASP A 79 -6.63 -4.77 -6.47
CA ASP A 79 -5.65 -5.84 -6.64
C ASP A 79 -5.52 -6.70 -5.39
N LEU A 80 -5.44 -6.10 -4.20
CA LEU A 80 -5.33 -6.82 -2.92
C LEU A 80 -6.59 -7.64 -2.61
N GLU A 81 -7.79 -7.10 -2.89
CA GLU A 81 -9.05 -7.83 -2.72
C GLU A 81 -9.11 -9.02 -3.68
N LYS A 82 -8.75 -8.81 -4.95
CA LYS A 82 -8.74 -9.87 -5.95
C LYS A 82 -7.70 -10.95 -5.68
N ALA A 83 -6.58 -10.59 -5.04
CA ALA A 83 -5.56 -11.53 -4.59
C ALA A 83 -5.90 -12.21 -3.25
N GLY A 84 -6.98 -11.81 -2.57
CA GLY A 84 -7.46 -12.43 -1.33
C GLY A 84 -6.84 -11.90 -0.04
N TYR A 85 -6.00 -10.86 -0.10
CA TYR A 85 -5.31 -10.31 1.07
C TYR A 85 -6.17 -9.37 1.91
N ILE A 86 -7.17 -8.74 1.30
CA ILE A 86 -8.18 -7.95 2.01
C ILE A 86 -9.58 -8.36 1.57
N ARG A 87 -10.58 -8.05 2.39
CA ARG A 87 -12.00 -8.14 2.03
C ARG A 87 -12.65 -6.78 2.21
N ILE A 88 -13.46 -6.40 1.24
CA ILE A 88 -14.25 -5.17 1.32
C ILE A 88 -15.68 -5.57 1.69
N ARG A 89 -16.04 -5.34 2.96
CA ARG A 89 -17.34 -5.70 3.53
C ARG A 89 -18.40 -4.61 3.30
N ASN A 90 -19.63 -4.89 3.70
CA ASN A 90 -20.75 -3.96 3.72
C ASN A 90 -20.32 -2.61 4.32
N LYS A 91 -20.78 -1.49 3.71
CA LYS A 91 -20.43 -0.10 4.07
C LYS A 91 -18.96 0.29 3.76
N ASN A 92 -18.29 -0.43 2.87
CA ASN A 92 -16.91 -0.13 2.45
C ASN A 92 -15.84 -0.32 3.54
N SER A 93 -16.09 -1.12 4.58
CA SER A 93 -15.07 -1.47 5.57
C SER A 93 -14.04 -2.39 4.94
N ILE A 94 -12.77 -2.08 5.17
CA ILE A 94 -11.63 -2.92 4.79
C ILE A 94 -11.29 -3.83 5.96
N GLU A 95 -11.21 -5.12 5.67
CA GLU A 95 -10.79 -6.17 6.59
C GLU A 95 -9.55 -6.85 6.03
N LEU A 96 -8.55 -7.03 6.87
CA LEU A 96 -7.35 -7.81 6.55
C LEU A 96 -7.68 -9.30 6.69
N THR A 97 -7.27 -10.12 5.73
CA THR A 97 -7.39 -11.58 5.80
C THR A 97 -6.19 -12.18 6.54
N GLU A 98 -6.27 -13.45 6.92
CA GLU A 98 -5.14 -14.16 7.52
C GLU A 98 -3.93 -14.21 6.57
N GLU A 99 -4.15 -14.55 5.28
CA GLU A 99 -3.09 -14.51 4.26
C GLU A 99 -2.50 -13.10 4.07
N GLY A 100 -3.36 -12.07 4.19
CA GLY A 100 -2.90 -10.68 4.13
C GLY A 100 -2.02 -10.30 5.33
N HIS A 101 -2.39 -10.79 6.53
CA HIS A 101 -1.60 -10.63 7.74
C HIS A 101 -0.25 -11.33 7.62
N GLU A 102 -0.22 -12.59 7.21
CA GLU A 102 1.01 -13.37 7.04
C GLU A 102 2.00 -12.69 6.09
N LEU A 103 1.55 -12.34 4.88
CA LEU A 103 2.42 -11.67 3.90
C LEU A 103 2.92 -10.30 4.40
N ALA A 104 2.05 -9.52 5.04
CA ALA A 104 2.44 -8.22 5.60
C ALA A 104 3.45 -8.38 6.72
N HIS A 105 3.22 -9.31 7.64
CA HIS A 105 4.10 -9.58 8.78
C HIS A 105 5.50 -10.00 8.34
N GLU A 106 5.61 -10.92 7.37
CA GLU A 106 6.89 -11.32 6.79
C GLU A 106 7.61 -10.13 6.13
N PHE A 107 6.90 -9.33 5.32
CA PHE A 107 7.48 -8.16 4.68
C PHE A 107 7.90 -7.09 5.68
N ILE A 108 7.14 -6.87 6.75
CA ILE A 108 7.51 -5.98 7.84
C ILE A 108 8.81 -6.44 8.48
N HIS A 109 8.89 -7.71 8.87
CA HIS A 109 10.04 -8.28 9.57
C HIS A 109 11.30 -8.27 8.71
N ASP A 110 11.21 -8.74 7.47
CA ASP A 110 12.38 -8.99 6.63
C ASP A 110 12.84 -7.77 5.83
N VAL A 111 11.93 -6.82 5.61
CA VAL A 111 12.21 -5.64 4.76
C VAL A 111 12.09 -4.34 5.53
N LEU A 112 10.94 -4.06 6.16
CA LEU A 112 10.69 -2.75 6.75
C LEU A 112 11.44 -2.54 8.07
N ASP A 113 11.45 -3.54 8.95
CA ASP A 113 12.13 -3.48 10.26
C ASP A 113 13.64 -3.73 10.15
N THR A 114 14.26 -3.10 9.17
CA THR A 114 15.71 -3.10 8.92
C THR A 114 16.27 -1.69 9.04
N ASP A 115 17.57 -1.58 9.29
CA ASP A 115 18.23 -0.26 9.41
C ASP A 115 18.05 0.59 8.15
N ALA A 116 18.06 -0.04 6.98
CA ALA A 116 17.89 0.65 5.69
C ALA A 116 16.51 1.30 5.54
N ASN A 117 15.47 0.68 6.11
CA ASN A 117 14.08 1.10 5.95
C ASN A 117 13.44 1.63 7.25
N ARG A 118 14.19 1.67 8.37
CA ARG A 118 13.71 2.06 9.69
C ARG A 118 12.93 3.36 9.70
N PHE A 119 13.38 4.35 8.96
CA PHE A 119 12.73 5.65 8.86
C PHE A 119 11.28 5.56 8.34
N PHE A 120 11.01 4.61 7.44
CA PHE A 120 9.67 4.42 6.88
C PHE A 120 8.81 3.54 7.80
N PHE A 121 9.40 2.49 8.34
CA PHE A 121 8.77 1.64 9.35
C PHE A 121 8.27 2.45 10.54
N ASP A 122 9.12 3.32 11.12
CA ASP A 122 8.77 4.15 12.26
C ASP A 122 7.63 5.12 11.92
N ALA A 123 7.63 5.70 10.73
CA ALA A 123 6.55 6.58 10.28
C ALA A 123 5.20 5.84 10.14
N MET A 124 5.21 4.63 9.57
CA MET A 124 4.00 3.81 9.47
C MET A 124 3.50 3.39 10.85
N LYS A 125 4.41 2.98 11.75
CA LYS A 125 4.12 2.60 13.12
C LYS A 125 3.55 3.77 13.93
N GLU A 126 4.12 4.96 13.81
CA GLU A 126 3.60 6.17 14.45
C GLU A 126 2.16 6.46 13.99
N VAL A 127 1.91 6.43 12.68
CA VAL A 127 0.58 6.69 12.12
C VAL A 127 -0.43 5.64 12.58
N SER A 128 -0.07 4.35 12.56
CA SER A 128 -0.95 3.27 12.99
C SER A 128 -1.33 3.37 14.47
N HIS A 129 -0.38 3.63 15.35
CA HIS A 129 -0.60 3.77 16.79
C HIS A 129 -1.42 5.03 17.12
N LYS A 130 -1.08 6.17 16.48
CA LYS A 130 -1.71 7.46 16.78
C LYS A 130 -3.13 7.57 16.23
N TYR A 131 -3.39 6.99 15.08
CA TYR A 131 -4.63 7.20 14.33
C TYR A 131 -5.42 5.91 14.06
N GLY A 132 -4.81 4.74 14.24
CA GLY A 132 -5.43 3.45 13.94
C GLY A 132 -6.73 3.20 14.69
N CYS A 133 -6.79 3.53 16.00
CA CYS A 133 -7.98 3.37 16.83
C CYS A 133 -9.01 4.50 16.69
N LEU A 134 -8.68 5.64 16.07
CA LEU A 134 -9.62 6.74 15.94
C LEU A 134 -10.77 6.38 15.01
N ASP A 135 -12.01 6.59 15.45
CA ASP A 135 -13.20 6.37 14.63
C ASP A 135 -13.25 7.35 13.44
N SER A 136 -12.81 8.58 13.65
CA SER A 136 -12.69 9.58 12.60
C SER A 136 -11.38 10.34 12.68
N ILE A 137 -10.58 10.24 11.62
CA ILE A 137 -9.35 11.02 11.44
C ILE A 137 -9.56 12.24 10.54
N SER A 138 -10.83 12.51 10.20
CA SER A 138 -11.17 13.56 9.23
C SER A 138 -10.77 14.95 9.70
N SER A 139 -11.05 15.29 10.97
CA SER A 139 -10.69 16.59 11.55
C SER A 139 -9.18 16.80 11.56
N VAL A 140 -8.42 15.75 11.95
CA VAL A 140 -6.95 15.79 11.97
C VAL A 140 -6.42 16.12 10.58
N VAL A 141 -6.87 15.39 9.55
CA VAL A 141 -6.43 15.58 8.18
C VAL A 141 -6.88 16.93 7.63
N TYR A 142 -8.11 17.39 7.91
CA TYR A 142 -8.60 18.68 7.42
C TYR A 142 -7.85 19.90 8.00
N ASP A 143 -7.36 19.79 9.22
CA ASP A 143 -6.60 20.87 9.87
C ASP A 143 -5.09 20.83 9.55
N MET A 144 -4.62 19.77 8.91
CA MET A 144 -3.23 19.62 8.48
C MET A 144 -2.87 20.67 7.43
N GLU A 145 -1.71 21.30 7.59
CA GLU A 145 -1.13 22.18 6.56
C GLU A 145 -0.39 21.35 5.51
N VAL A 146 -0.67 21.64 4.26
CA VAL A 146 -0.04 20.98 3.10
C VAL A 146 0.43 22.01 2.09
N PHE A 147 1.43 21.63 1.30
CA PHE A 147 1.82 22.40 0.14
C PHE A 147 0.89 22.06 -1.03
N ALA A 148 0.10 23.02 -1.46
CA ALA A 148 -0.79 22.92 -2.61
C ALA A 148 0.02 23.18 -3.88
N ILE A 149 0.35 22.13 -4.64
CA ILE A 149 1.38 22.18 -5.70
C ILE A 149 1.04 23.24 -6.75
N GLU A 150 -0.15 23.19 -7.34
CA GLU A 150 -0.56 24.11 -8.42
C GLU A 150 -0.75 25.55 -7.93
N LEU A 151 -0.96 25.73 -6.62
CA LEU A 151 -1.11 27.05 -6.02
C LEU A 151 0.21 27.61 -5.49
N ASN A 152 1.27 26.79 -5.45
CA ASN A 152 2.59 27.12 -4.94
C ASN A 152 2.56 27.77 -3.53
N LYS A 153 1.71 27.26 -2.64
CA LYS A 153 1.59 27.78 -1.27
C LYS A 153 1.16 26.72 -0.26
N ARG A 154 1.50 26.96 1.03
CA ARG A 154 1.00 26.16 2.15
C ARG A 154 -0.35 26.64 2.62
N MET A 155 -1.25 25.72 2.91
CA MET A 155 -2.57 26.01 3.47
C MET A 155 -3.20 24.77 4.10
N LYS A 156 -4.17 24.97 4.99
CA LYS A 156 -4.91 23.85 5.58
C LYS A 156 -5.73 23.13 4.50
N ILE A 157 -5.76 21.80 4.54
CA ILE A 157 -6.47 20.95 3.56
C ILE A 157 -7.94 21.40 3.38
N LYS A 158 -8.61 21.79 4.47
CA LYS A 158 -10.01 22.27 4.40
C LYS A 158 -10.20 23.50 3.51
N ASN A 159 -9.16 24.31 3.34
CA ASN A 159 -9.17 25.55 2.55
C ASN A 159 -8.62 25.34 1.13
N VAL A 160 -8.10 24.14 0.81
CA VAL A 160 -7.58 23.85 -0.52
C VAL A 160 -8.73 23.57 -1.48
N PRO A 161 -8.79 24.20 -2.66
CA PRO A 161 -9.79 23.89 -3.70
C PRO A 161 -9.70 22.42 -4.15
N LYS A 162 -10.82 21.86 -4.60
CA LYS A 162 -10.85 20.50 -5.16
C LYS A 162 -9.97 20.39 -6.40
N GLY A 163 -9.35 19.26 -6.59
CA GLY A 163 -8.47 18.96 -7.73
C GLY A 163 -7.01 19.31 -7.52
N ILE A 164 -6.67 20.08 -6.49
CA ILE A 164 -5.30 20.48 -6.19
C ILE A 164 -4.49 19.29 -5.65
N THR A 165 -3.30 19.10 -6.20
CA THR A 165 -2.38 17.99 -5.90
C THR A 165 -1.54 18.28 -4.65
N PHE A 166 -1.29 17.26 -3.84
CA PHE A 166 -0.48 17.30 -2.63
C PHE A 166 0.83 16.53 -2.77
N THR A 167 0.79 15.39 -3.46
CA THR A 167 1.97 14.53 -3.67
C THR A 167 2.04 14.05 -5.11
N LEU A 168 3.26 13.76 -5.57
CA LEU A 168 3.56 13.14 -6.86
C LEU A 168 4.53 11.98 -6.63
N ALA A 169 4.58 11.04 -7.56
CA ALA A 169 5.61 10.01 -7.50
C ALA A 169 7.00 10.65 -7.66
N LEU A 170 7.92 10.29 -6.76
CA LEU A 170 9.30 10.76 -6.81
C LEU A 170 10.11 9.93 -7.81
N ASP A 171 10.89 10.59 -8.64
CA ASP A 171 11.95 9.94 -9.41
C ASP A 171 13.14 9.63 -8.49
N ASP A 172 13.94 8.63 -8.86
CA ASP A 172 15.13 8.28 -8.07
C ASP A 172 16.12 9.45 -7.97
N ALA A 173 16.21 10.29 -9.00
CA ALA A 173 17.03 11.49 -9.00
C ALA A 173 16.52 12.59 -8.05
N ASP A 174 15.23 12.63 -7.78
CA ASP A 174 14.59 13.60 -6.88
C ASP A 174 14.55 13.11 -5.42
N ALA A 175 14.63 11.82 -5.21
CA ALA A 175 14.56 11.21 -3.89
C ALA A 175 15.89 11.38 -3.13
N ARG A 176 15.79 11.74 -1.85
CA ARG A 176 16.94 11.73 -0.92
C ARG A 176 17.17 10.34 -0.33
N ASN A 177 16.12 9.58 -0.21
CA ASN A 177 16.14 8.20 0.26
C ASN A 177 14.96 7.44 -0.35
N ALA A 178 15.07 6.12 -0.44
CA ALA A 178 14.03 5.24 -0.97
C ALA A 178 13.96 3.95 -0.16
N ILE A 179 12.81 3.30 -0.20
CA ILE A 179 12.65 1.95 0.35
C ILE A 179 13.56 0.99 -0.40
N SER A 180 14.38 0.26 0.34
CA SER A 180 15.27 -0.77 -0.18
C SER A 180 14.58 -2.14 -0.07
N VAL A 181 14.34 -2.77 -1.21
CA VAL A 181 13.74 -4.10 -1.30
C VAL A 181 14.67 -5.00 -2.09
N SER A 182 15.04 -6.16 -1.53
CA SER A 182 15.91 -7.11 -2.22
C SER A 182 15.24 -7.66 -3.49
N ARG A 183 16.06 -8.11 -4.45
CA ARG A 183 15.54 -8.70 -5.68
C ARG A 183 14.66 -9.92 -5.42
N SER A 184 15.04 -10.77 -4.48
CA SER A 184 14.24 -11.95 -4.11
C SER A 184 12.86 -11.56 -3.58
N TRP A 185 12.78 -10.52 -2.74
CA TRP A 185 11.50 -10.00 -2.28
C TRP A 185 10.68 -9.37 -3.40
N LEU A 186 11.29 -8.64 -4.34
CA LEU A 186 10.57 -8.11 -5.49
C LEU A 186 9.97 -9.22 -6.36
N GLU A 187 10.70 -10.31 -6.59
CA GLU A 187 10.22 -11.48 -7.33
C GLU A 187 9.07 -12.18 -6.57
N THR A 188 9.17 -12.35 -5.25
CA THR A 188 8.10 -12.90 -4.39
C THR A 188 6.85 -12.02 -4.46
N LEU A 189 6.99 -10.72 -4.26
CA LEU A 189 5.87 -9.77 -4.31
C LEU A 189 5.23 -9.67 -5.69
N ALA A 190 6.02 -9.78 -6.77
CA ALA A 190 5.50 -9.78 -8.15
C ALA A 190 4.58 -10.98 -8.43
N ILE A 191 4.82 -12.10 -7.75
CA ILE A 191 3.94 -13.27 -7.82
C ILE A 191 2.74 -13.10 -6.87
N ALA A 192 3.00 -12.84 -5.60
CA ALA A 192 1.99 -12.77 -4.56
C ALA A 192 0.96 -11.66 -4.79
N LEU A 193 1.42 -10.43 -5.11
CA LEU A 193 0.56 -9.25 -5.24
C LEU A 193 -0.01 -9.03 -6.66
N ASN A 194 0.25 -9.96 -7.58
CA ASN A 194 -0.41 -9.99 -8.88
C ASN A 194 -1.53 -11.05 -8.85
N PRO A 195 -2.82 -10.66 -8.93
CA PRO A 195 -3.92 -11.60 -8.80
C PRO A 195 -3.90 -12.75 -9.83
N ALA A 196 -3.41 -12.50 -11.04
CA ALA A 196 -3.33 -13.54 -12.08
C ALA A 196 -2.22 -14.56 -11.76
N ASN A 197 -1.05 -14.07 -11.31
CA ASN A 197 0.06 -14.93 -10.93
C ASN A 197 -0.29 -15.77 -9.69
N LYS A 198 -0.86 -15.13 -8.66
CA LYS A 198 -1.31 -15.80 -7.43
C LYS A 198 -2.29 -16.92 -7.75
N LEU A 199 -3.32 -16.65 -8.55
CA LEU A 199 -4.30 -17.65 -8.95
C LEU A 199 -3.65 -18.85 -9.66
N SER A 200 -2.64 -18.60 -10.50
CA SER A 200 -1.91 -19.67 -11.21
C SER A 200 -1.09 -20.53 -10.24
N VAL A 201 -0.45 -19.91 -9.25
CA VAL A 201 0.31 -20.61 -8.21
C VAL A 201 -0.63 -21.43 -7.32
N ASP A 202 -1.72 -20.84 -6.83
CA ASP A 202 -2.72 -21.50 -5.99
C ASP A 202 -3.31 -22.74 -6.70
N LYS A 203 -3.61 -22.60 -8.00
CA LYS A 203 -4.07 -23.73 -8.82
C LYS A 203 -3.00 -24.82 -8.95
N GLY A 204 -1.74 -24.44 -9.18
CA GLY A 204 -0.63 -25.41 -9.25
C GLY A 204 -0.42 -26.15 -7.93
N LEU A 205 -0.53 -25.47 -6.80
CA LEU A 205 -0.48 -26.08 -5.46
C LEU A 205 -1.64 -27.02 -5.20
N ASP A 206 -2.86 -26.67 -5.64
CA ASP A 206 -4.03 -27.53 -5.55
C ASP A 206 -3.88 -28.79 -6.43
N ASP A 207 -3.33 -28.66 -7.62
CA ASP A 207 -3.03 -29.81 -8.50
C ASP A 207 -1.98 -30.74 -7.87
N LEU A 208 -0.96 -30.19 -7.20
CA LEU A 208 0.02 -30.96 -6.43
C LEU A 208 -0.64 -31.73 -5.29
N ARG A 209 -1.44 -31.05 -4.46
CA ARG A 209 -2.16 -31.65 -3.30
C ARG A 209 -3.10 -32.78 -3.71
N ASN A 210 -3.70 -32.65 -4.88
CA ASN A 210 -4.66 -33.63 -5.41
C ASN A 210 -4.01 -34.65 -6.37
N ASN A 211 -2.69 -34.74 -6.43
CA ASN A 211 -1.94 -35.61 -7.32
C ASN A 211 -2.33 -35.48 -8.82
N ARG A 212 -2.75 -34.29 -9.24
CA ARG A 212 -3.11 -33.99 -10.64
C ARG A 212 -1.92 -33.52 -11.47
N VAL A 213 -0.69 -33.77 -11.02
CA VAL A 213 0.53 -33.39 -11.70
C VAL A 213 0.94 -34.39 -12.77
N ILE A 214 1.33 -33.87 -13.94
CA ILE A 214 1.88 -34.69 -15.02
C ILE A 214 3.40 -34.67 -14.88
N PRO A 215 4.06 -35.85 -14.69
CA PRO A 215 5.50 -35.89 -14.63
C PRO A 215 6.14 -35.30 -15.90
N HIS A 216 7.19 -34.49 -15.73
CA HIS A 216 7.89 -33.80 -16.82
C HIS A 216 8.26 -34.72 -18.00
N LYS A 217 8.67 -35.98 -17.72
CA LYS A 217 8.97 -36.99 -18.75
C LYS A 217 7.76 -37.34 -19.64
N LYS A 218 6.51 -37.20 -19.14
CA LYS A 218 5.31 -37.48 -19.93
C LYS A 218 4.89 -36.29 -20.81
N VAL A 219 5.23 -35.08 -20.41
CA VAL A 219 4.92 -33.88 -21.21
C VAL A 219 5.72 -33.88 -22.51
N TRP A 220 6.97 -34.27 -22.46
CA TRP A 220 7.86 -34.33 -23.65
C TRP A 220 7.68 -35.56 -24.51
N ALA A 221 7.00 -36.60 -24.02
CA ALA A 221 6.69 -37.79 -24.82
C ALA A 221 5.42 -37.63 -25.68
N SER A 222 4.68 -36.53 -25.52
CA SER A 222 3.46 -36.21 -26.27
C SER A 222 3.61 -35.07 -27.26
N VAL A 223 4.85 -34.58 -27.48
CA VAL A 223 5.25 -33.62 -28.50
C VAL A 223 6.12 -34.32 -29.53
#